data_a455c87a2ef86a35f0c633cf2c6bac78
#
_entry.id   a455c87a2ef86a35f0c633cf2c6bac78
#
_cell.length_a   1.000
_cell.length_b   1.000
_cell.length_c   1.000
_cell.angle_alpha   90.00
_cell.angle_beta   90.00
_cell.angle_gamma   90.00
#
_symmetry.space_group_name_H-M   'P 1'
#
loop_
_entity.id
_entity.type
_entity.pdbx_description
1 polymer ?
#
loop_
_entity_poly.entity_id
_entity_poly.type
_entity_poly.pdbx_seq_one_letter_code
_entity_poly.pdbx_strand_id
1 'polypeptide(L)'
;MSRPAEAAAIRPGVSRAVRSRAQLKQLLDDLYVRYSRRDLLSTSALSVPHRYPRREDREIAGFIVASLAYGNVKQIHRSAESALEAMGPSPARFVRHFLPARDAGRFRHFVHRFNTGIDLALLCYLLHQALERRGSLQAFFLEGYDPAHEDIGAALISFVQRALSLDVSPFYPSGTLPAKAGVRFFFPSPAEGSACKRLNLFLRWMVRRGDGIDFGIWTEVSPAKLILPLDTHVARIVRRLGLTKRNQANWRMATEVTRRLRAFDPDDPVKYDFALCRLGILKEPIPD
;
A
#
# COMPACT_ATOMS: atom_id res chain seq x y z
N MET A 1 -36.58 26.23 45.15
CA MET A 1 -37.29 25.86 43.91
C MET A 1 -36.24 25.28 42.95
N SER A 2 -36.09 23.97 43.03
CA SER A 2 -35.10 23.21 42.26
C SER A 2 -35.75 22.66 41.00
N ARG A 3 -35.17 22.93 39.82
CA ARG A 3 -35.57 22.32 38.53
C ARG A 3 -35.01 20.90 38.43
N PRO A 4 -35.79 19.92 37.99
CA PRO A 4 -35.27 18.58 37.74
C PRO A 4 -34.49 18.53 36.40
N ALA A 5 -33.37 17.82 36.43
CA ALA A 5 -32.55 17.52 35.25
C ALA A 5 -33.32 16.55 34.33
N GLU A 6 -33.50 16.96 33.08
CA GLU A 6 -34.04 16.15 32.02
C GLU A 6 -33.00 15.11 31.59
N ALA A 7 -33.27 13.85 31.88
CA ALA A 7 -32.46 12.72 31.43
C ALA A 7 -32.60 12.56 29.91
N ALA A 8 -31.54 12.81 29.18
CA ALA A 8 -31.46 12.58 27.74
C ALA A 8 -31.66 11.07 27.44
N ALA A 9 -32.79 10.73 26.87
CA ALA A 9 -33.13 9.39 26.43
C ALA A 9 -32.13 8.95 25.35
N ILE A 10 -31.37 7.88 25.66
CA ILE A 10 -30.51 7.15 24.69
C ILE A 10 -31.45 6.56 23.64
N ARG A 11 -31.41 7.10 22.43
CA ARG A 11 -32.14 6.52 21.29
C ARG A 11 -31.63 5.11 21.02
N PRO A 12 -32.50 4.09 20.98
CA PRO A 12 -32.07 2.74 20.65
C PRO A 12 -31.45 2.71 19.25
N GLY A 13 -30.26 2.11 19.14
CA GLY A 13 -29.55 2.00 17.88
C GLY A 13 -30.43 1.32 16.84
N VAL A 14 -30.56 1.96 15.68
CA VAL A 14 -31.20 1.39 14.50
C VAL A 14 -30.47 0.09 14.17
N SER A 15 -31.14 -1.04 14.33
CA SER A 15 -30.67 -2.34 13.91
C SER A 15 -30.41 -2.27 12.41
N ARG A 16 -29.15 -2.21 12.02
CA ARG A 16 -28.75 -2.19 10.61
C ARG A 16 -29.12 -3.51 10.01
N ALA A 17 -30.07 -3.53 9.07
CA ALA A 17 -30.44 -4.72 8.34
C ALA A 17 -29.17 -5.37 7.73
N VAL A 18 -28.98 -6.66 7.98
CA VAL A 18 -27.85 -7.41 7.41
C VAL A 18 -28.09 -7.53 5.92
N ARG A 19 -27.26 -6.88 5.10
CA ARG A 19 -27.33 -6.98 3.64
C ARG A 19 -27.17 -8.43 3.21
N SER A 20 -27.96 -8.85 2.24
CA SER A 20 -27.73 -10.11 1.56
C SER A 20 -26.40 -10.06 0.78
N ARG A 21 -25.85 -11.23 0.44
CA ARG A 21 -24.61 -11.31 -0.37
C ARG A 21 -24.77 -10.60 -1.73
N ALA A 22 -25.94 -10.71 -2.35
CA ALA A 22 -26.27 -10.07 -3.61
C ALA A 22 -26.30 -8.55 -3.48
N GLN A 23 -26.95 -8.02 -2.44
CA GLN A 23 -26.99 -6.58 -2.15
C GLN A 23 -25.61 -6.01 -1.86
N LEU A 24 -24.76 -6.73 -1.12
CA LEU A 24 -23.40 -6.27 -0.86
C LEU A 24 -22.54 -6.26 -2.12
N LYS A 25 -22.69 -7.28 -3.00
CA LYS A 25 -22.02 -7.29 -4.30
C LYS A 25 -22.44 -6.10 -5.14
N GLN A 26 -23.74 -5.87 -5.29
CA GLN A 26 -24.27 -4.73 -6.06
C GLN A 26 -23.72 -3.40 -5.53
N LEU A 27 -23.76 -3.18 -4.23
CA LEU A 27 -23.20 -1.98 -3.61
C LEU A 27 -21.71 -1.79 -3.94
N LEU A 28 -20.91 -2.85 -3.85
CA LEU A 28 -19.47 -2.79 -4.16
C LEU A 28 -19.22 -2.50 -5.64
N ASP A 29 -20.02 -3.09 -6.53
CA ASP A 29 -19.91 -2.84 -7.97
C ASP A 29 -20.34 -1.39 -8.32
N ASP A 30 -21.39 -0.86 -7.70
CA ASP A 30 -21.82 0.54 -7.87
C ASP A 30 -20.74 1.52 -7.36
N LEU A 31 -20.13 1.22 -6.22
CA LEU A 31 -19.01 2.02 -5.70
C LEU A 31 -17.79 1.94 -6.62
N TYR A 32 -17.51 0.76 -7.17
CA TYR A 32 -16.42 0.59 -8.14
C TYR A 32 -16.65 1.46 -9.38
N VAL A 33 -17.83 1.39 -9.99
CA VAL A 33 -18.17 2.21 -11.16
C VAL A 33 -18.10 3.70 -10.85
N ARG A 34 -18.60 4.12 -9.68
CA ARG A 34 -18.62 5.52 -9.25
C ARG A 34 -17.24 6.11 -9.00
N TYR A 35 -16.34 5.37 -8.37
CA TYR A 35 -15.08 5.91 -7.83
C TYR A 35 -13.82 5.39 -8.53
N SER A 36 -13.86 4.25 -9.22
CA SER A 36 -12.69 3.74 -9.95
C SER A 36 -12.54 4.44 -11.28
N ARG A 37 -12.28 5.75 -11.24
CA ARG A 37 -12.20 6.63 -12.39
C ARG A 37 -10.88 7.38 -12.43
N ARG A 38 -10.33 7.53 -13.63
CA ARG A 38 -9.02 8.15 -13.86
C ARG A 38 -8.95 9.63 -13.44
N ASP A 39 -10.05 10.37 -13.58
CA ASP A 39 -10.14 11.78 -13.14
C ASP A 39 -9.94 11.94 -11.62
N LEU A 40 -10.22 10.90 -10.84
CA LEU A 40 -10.00 10.89 -9.40
C LEU A 40 -8.56 10.56 -8.98
N LEU A 41 -7.68 10.21 -9.91
CA LEU A 41 -6.27 9.93 -9.61
C LEU A 41 -5.54 11.12 -8.99
N SER A 42 -5.87 12.35 -9.40
CA SER A 42 -5.22 13.57 -8.90
C SER A 42 -5.20 13.70 -7.37
N THR A 43 -6.19 13.10 -6.71
CA THR A 43 -6.32 13.09 -5.25
C THR A 43 -5.72 11.84 -4.59
N SER A 44 -5.03 10.99 -5.35
CA SER A 44 -4.37 9.77 -4.90
C SER A 44 -2.85 9.88 -5.03
N ALA A 45 -2.11 9.30 -4.09
CA ALA A 45 -0.66 9.20 -4.18
C ALA A 45 -0.19 8.52 -5.49
N LEU A 46 -1.02 7.66 -6.07
CA LEU A 46 -0.75 6.99 -7.35
C LEU A 46 -0.58 7.97 -8.52
N SER A 47 -1.12 9.20 -8.42
CA SER A 47 -0.92 10.23 -9.46
C SER A 47 0.54 10.57 -9.69
N VAL A 48 1.39 10.46 -8.66
CA VAL A 48 2.81 10.82 -8.75
C VAL A 48 3.58 9.86 -9.67
N PRO A 49 3.55 8.53 -9.50
CA PRO A 49 4.23 7.62 -10.42
C PRO A 49 3.60 7.59 -11.83
N HIS A 50 2.34 8.05 -12.02
CA HIS A 50 1.76 8.21 -13.35
C HIS A 50 2.45 9.28 -14.22
N ARG A 51 3.24 10.18 -13.64
CA ARG A 51 4.01 11.19 -14.37
C ARG A 51 5.16 10.58 -15.19
N TYR A 52 5.57 9.36 -14.86
CA TYR A 52 6.70 8.69 -15.52
C TYR A 52 6.21 7.84 -16.69
N PRO A 53 6.74 8.06 -17.92
CA PRO A 53 6.33 7.28 -19.08
C PRO A 53 6.94 5.87 -19.10
N ARG A 54 8.15 5.70 -18.56
CA ARG A 54 8.90 4.44 -18.61
C ARG A 54 8.45 3.48 -17.52
N ARG A 55 8.35 2.19 -17.86
CA ARG A 55 7.95 1.12 -16.95
C ARG A 55 8.86 1.04 -15.71
N GLU A 56 10.16 1.13 -15.92
CA GLU A 56 11.16 1.04 -14.86
C GLU A 56 11.04 2.21 -13.86
N ASP A 57 10.79 3.41 -14.38
CA ASP A 57 10.59 4.59 -13.55
C ASP A 57 9.28 4.51 -12.75
N ARG A 58 8.19 3.96 -13.34
CA ARG A 58 6.93 3.70 -12.63
C ARG A 58 7.11 2.69 -11.51
N GLU A 59 7.90 1.65 -11.72
CA GLU A 59 8.18 0.63 -10.72
C GLU A 59 8.88 1.24 -9.49
N ILE A 60 9.97 1.97 -9.71
CA ILE A 60 10.74 2.60 -8.62
C ILE A 60 9.96 3.73 -7.97
N ALA A 61 9.40 4.65 -8.75
CA ALA A 61 8.57 5.73 -8.20
C ALA A 61 7.36 5.16 -7.44
N GLY A 62 6.71 4.12 -7.97
CA GLY A 62 5.61 3.42 -7.31
C GLY A 62 6.02 2.84 -5.97
N PHE A 63 7.19 2.20 -5.87
CA PHE A 63 7.69 1.65 -4.61
C PHE A 63 7.97 2.75 -3.58
N ILE A 64 8.66 3.83 -3.98
CA ILE A 64 8.95 4.97 -3.10
C ILE A 64 7.65 5.61 -2.60
N VAL A 65 6.72 5.92 -3.50
CA VAL A 65 5.46 6.57 -3.15
C VAL A 65 4.58 5.68 -2.26
N ALA A 66 4.48 4.39 -2.58
CA ALA A 66 3.74 3.45 -1.74
C ALA A 66 4.37 3.32 -0.34
N SER A 67 5.70 3.30 -0.25
CA SER A 67 6.43 3.26 1.03
C SER A 67 6.14 4.49 1.91
N LEU A 68 5.87 5.64 1.30
CA LEU A 68 5.49 6.88 1.96
C LEU A 68 3.97 7.05 2.16
N ALA A 69 3.14 6.09 1.70
CA ALA A 69 1.68 6.19 1.74
C ALA A 69 1.09 5.94 3.14
N TYR A 70 1.49 6.76 4.11
CA TYR A 70 0.98 6.79 5.48
C TYR A 70 0.90 8.22 6.02
N GLY A 71 -0.14 8.49 6.80
CA GLY A 71 -0.44 9.83 7.31
C GLY A 71 -1.41 10.60 6.41
N ASN A 72 -1.27 11.91 6.37
CA ASN A 72 -2.16 12.81 5.62
C ASN A 72 -1.79 12.81 4.13
N VAL A 73 -2.80 12.76 3.24
CA VAL A 73 -2.62 12.69 1.78
C VAL A 73 -1.78 13.85 1.24
N LYS A 74 -2.02 15.10 1.70
CA LYS A 74 -1.23 16.26 1.27
C LYS A 74 0.25 16.11 1.64
N GLN A 75 0.53 15.58 2.84
CA GLN A 75 1.91 15.33 3.29
C GLN A 75 2.55 14.19 2.49
N ILE A 76 1.78 13.14 2.17
CA ILE A 76 2.26 12.03 1.32
C ILE A 76 2.70 12.58 -0.04
N HIS A 77 1.86 13.38 -0.70
CA HIS A 77 2.22 14.00 -2.00
C HIS A 77 3.49 14.84 -1.91
N ARG A 78 3.55 15.77 -0.94
CA ARG A 78 4.73 16.63 -0.74
C ARG A 78 6.01 15.82 -0.52
N SER A 79 5.95 14.81 0.33
CA SER A 79 7.12 13.97 0.62
C SER A 79 7.51 13.09 -0.57
N ALA A 80 6.54 12.55 -1.31
CA ALA A 80 6.79 11.79 -2.52
C ALA A 80 7.44 12.64 -3.61
N GLU A 81 6.93 13.85 -3.83
CA GLU A 81 7.51 14.81 -4.77
C GLU A 81 8.93 15.17 -4.38
N SER A 82 9.17 15.59 -3.13
CA SER A 82 10.51 15.91 -2.64
C SER A 82 11.50 14.74 -2.78
N ALA A 83 11.07 13.51 -2.48
CA ALA A 83 11.90 12.32 -2.65
C ALA A 83 12.28 12.08 -4.11
N LEU A 84 11.30 12.16 -5.03
CA LEU A 84 11.52 11.91 -6.46
C LEU A 84 12.25 13.04 -7.17
N GLU A 85 12.06 14.30 -6.76
CA GLU A 85 12.83 15.45 -7.23
C GLU A 85 14.33 15.28 -6.90
N ALA A 86 14.66 14.83 -5.69
CA ALA A 86 16.04 14.53 -5.30
C ALA A 86 16.67 13.42 -6.15
N MET A 87 15.86 12.48 -6.71
CA MET A 87 16.32 11.44 -7.62
C MET A 87 16.49 11.92 -9.06
N GLY A 88 15.88 13.04 -9.43
CA GLY A 88 15.92 13.61 -10.78
C GLY A 88 14.89 12.96 -11.73
N PRO A 89 15.06 13.14 -13.06
CA PRO A 89 14.04 12.82 -14.05
C PRO A 89 13.76 11.32 -14.23
N SER A 90 14.68 10.45 -13.82
CA SER A 90 14.52 8.98 -13.91
C SER A 90 14.89 8.31 -12.58
N PRO A 91 13.90 8.04 -11.72
CA PRO A 91 14.12 7.33 -10.47
C PRO A 91 14.78 5.97 -10.64
N ALA A 92 14.46 5.24 -11.71
CA ALA A 92 15.07 3.94 -11.99
C ALA A 92 16.56 4.08 -12.31
N ARG A 93 16.93 5.06 -13.13
CA ARG A 93 18.34 5.34 -13.43
C ARG A 93 19.10 5.78 -12.18
N PHE A 94 18.49 6.63 -11.35
CA PHE A 94 19.08 7.08 -10.10
C PHE A 94 19.36 5.91 -9.16
N VAL A 95 18.36 5.06 -8.92
CA VAL A 95 18.51 3.88 -8.06
C VAL A 95 19.53 2.90 -8.62
N ARG A 96 19.50 2.63 -9.93
CA ARG A 96 20.46 1.71 -10.60
C ARG A 96 21.92 2.14 -10.44
N HIS A 97 22.19 3.43 -10.36
CA HIS A 97 23.54 3.98 -10.22
C HIS A 97 23.80 4.62 -8.85
N PHE A 98 22.99 4.25 -7.86
CA PHE A 98 23.08 4.83 -6.51
C PHE A 98 24.39 4.44 -5.83
N LEU A 99 25.15 5.45 -5.42
CA LEU A 99 26.36 5.29 -4.61
C LEU A 99 26.19 6.01 -3.28
N PRO A 100 26.20 5.29 -2.13
CA PRO A 100 25.92 5.88 -0.82
C PRO A 100 26.75 7.12 -0.52
N ALA A 101 28.05 7.10 -0.75
CA ALA A 101 28.96 8.22 -0.48
C ALA A 101 28.64 9.48 -1.32
N ARG A 102 28.13 9.30 -2.54
CA ARG A 102 27.81 10.41 -3.46
C ARG A 102 26.38 10.92 -3.27
N ASP A 103 25.43 10.00 -3.12
CA ASP A 103 24.00 10.29 -3.34
C ASP A 103 23.19 10.40 -2.06
N ALA A 104 23.63 9.82 -0.93
CA ALA A 104 22.86 9.85 0.32
C ALA A 104 22.59 11.29 0.79
N GLY A 105 23.55 12.19 0.59
CA GLY A 105 23.43 13.61 0.94
C GLY A 105 22.29 14.37 0.24
N ARG A 106 21.79 13.85 -0.90
CA ARG A 106 20.64 14.45 -1.62
C ARG A 106 19.37 14.46 -0.78
N PHE A 107 19.24 13.51 0.14
CA PHE A 107 18.08 13.34 1.01
C PHE A 107 18.24 13.97 2.39
N ARG A 108 19.34 14.72 2.68
CA ARG A 108 19.67 15.23 4.02
C ARG A 108 18.54 16.02 4.70
N HIS A 109 17.70 16.70 3.93
CA HIS A 109 16.57 17.49 4.43
C HIS A 109 15.23 16.78 4.35
N PHE A 110 15.21 15.53 3.87
CA PHE A 110 13.97 14.77 3.77
C PHE A 110 13.50 14.34 5.14
N VAL A 111 12.21 14.62 5.42
CA VAL A 111 11.50 14.13 6.59
C VAL A 111 10.07 13.77 6.20
N HIS A 112 9.66 12.56 6.51
CA HIS A 112 8.27 12.10 6.41
C HIS A 112 7.87 11.44 7.71
N ARG A 113 7.19 12.20 8.60
CA ARG A 113 6.84 11.80 9.96
C ARG A 113 8.08 11.39 10.76
N PHE A 114 8.30 10.10 10.99
CA PHE A 114 9.46 9.57 11.71
C PHE A 114 10.55 8.98 10.78
N ASN A 115 10.31 8.91 9.49
CA ASN A 115 11.35 8.56 8.53
C ASN A 115 12.12 9.78 8.07
N THR A 116 13.42 9.65 7.98
CA THR A 116 14.37 10.72 7.64
C THR A 116 15.08 10.44 6.32
N GLY A 117 15.93 11.36 5.91
CA GLY A 117 16.71 11.22 4.69
C GLY A 117 17.65 10.02 4.70
N ILE A 118 18.16 9.61 5.86
CA ILE A 118 19.00 8.40 5.96
C ILE A 118 18.19 7.13 5.67
N ASP A 119 16.94 7.07 6.12
CA ASP A 119 16.07 5.95 5.83
C ASP A 119 15.75 5.85 4.34
N LEU A 120 15.52 7.00 3.69
CA LEU A 120 15.24 7.04 2.25
C LEU A 120 16.49 6.72 1.43
N ALA A 121 17.67 7.21 1.83
CA ALA A 121 18.93 6.88 1.19
C ALA A 121 19.25 5.39 1.30
N LEU A 122 19.06 4.80 2.48
CA LEU A 122 19.22 3.37 2.67
C LEU A 122 18.18 2.58 1.87
N LEU A 123 16.92 3.04 1.80
CA LEU A 123 15.93 2.42 0.92
C LEU A 123 16.42 2.39 -0.52
N CYS A 124 16.93 3.51 -1.06
CA CYS A 124 17.49 3.56 -2.41
C CYS A 124 18.65 2.58 -2.59
N TYR A 125 19.51 2.42 -1.58
CA TYR A 125 20.63 1.48 -1.63
C TYR A 125 20.16 0.01 -1.61
N LEU A 126 19.15 -0.32 -0.84
CA LEU A 126 18.55 -1.66 -0.85
C LEU A 126 17.88 -1.95 -2.20
N LEU A 127 17.17 -0.98 -2.77
CA LEU A 127 16.58 -1.10 -4.11
C LEU A 127 17.67 -1.22 -5.19
N HIS A 128 18.78 -0.48 -5.10
CA HIS A 128 19.94 -0.62 -5.97
C HIS A 128 20.43 -2.06 -6.00
N GLN A 129 20.70 -2.64 -4.84
CA GLN A 129 21.18 -4.03 -4.74
C GLN A 129 20.16 -5.04 -5.29
N ALA A 130 18.86 -4.82 -5.07
CA ALA A 130 17.81 -5.67 -5.65
C ALA A 130 17.82 -5.60 -7.18
N LEU A 131 17.99 -4.40 -7.76
CA LEU A 131 18.11 -4.23 -9.21
C LEU A 131 19.39 -4.84 -9.76
N GLU A 132 20.54 -4.70 -9.10
CA GLU A 132 21.80 -5.34 -9.51
C GLU A 132 21.69 -6.86 -9.52
N ARG A 133 21.01 -7.44 -8.52
CA ARG A 133 20.86 -8.90 -8.43
C ARG A 133 19.88 -9.46 -9.45
N ARG A 134 18.81 -8.76 -9.81
CA ARG A 134 17.68 -9.32 -10.58
C ARG A 134 17.17 -8.45 -11.73
N GLY A 135 17.73 -7.27 -11.94
CA GLY A 135 17.35 -6.37 -13.03
C GLY A 135 16.08 -5.55 -12.78
N SER A 136 15.12 -6.04 -12.00
CA SER A 136 13.87 -5.34 -11.65
C SER A 136 13.36 -5.74 -10.26
N LEU A 137 12.49 -4.92 -9.66
CA LEU A 137 11.81 -5.30 -8.40
C LEU A 137 10.82 -6.44 -8.63
N GLN A 138 10.21 -6.52 -9.82
CA GLN A 138 9.39 -7.66 -10.20
C GLN A 138 10.18 -8.97 -10.11
N ALA A 139 11.34 -9.04 -10.79
CA ALA A 139 12.17 -10.25 -10.77
C ALA A 139 12.66 -10.57 -9.36
N PHE A 140 13.01 -9.55 -8.57
CA PHE A 140 13.38 -9.74 -7.16
C PHE A 140 12.20 -10.25 -6.30
N PHE A 141 10.96 -9.85 -6.58
CA PHE A 141 9.77 -10.37 -5.90
C PHE A 141 9.48 -11.82 -6.29
N LEU A 142 9.59 -12.14 -7.58
CA LEU A 142 9.26 -13.46 -8.14
C LEU A 142 10.13 -14.60 -7.59
N GLU A 143 11.32 -14.32 -7.04
CA GLU A 143 12.13 -15.35 -6.37
C GLU A 143 11.40 -16.06 -5.22
N GLY A 144 10.47 -15.39 -4.56
CA GLY A 144 9.67 -15.97 -3.48
C GLY A 144 8.22 -16.23 -3.87
N TYR A 145 7.85 -15.99 -5.13
CA TYR A 145 6.49 -16.14 -5.62
C TYR A 145 6.25 -17.54 -6.18
N ASP A 146 5.28 -18.25 -5.62
CA ASP A 146 4.79 -19.51 -6.14
C ASP A 146 3.32 -19.33 -6.57
N PRO A 147 2.98 -19.52 -7.85
CA PRO A 147 1.61 -19.42 -8.33
C PRO A 147 0.67 -20.48 -7.74
N ALA A 148 1.19 -21.56 -7.13
CA ALA A 148 0.37 -22.56 -6.43
C ALA A 148 -0.17 -22.05 -5.08
N HIS A 149 0.47 -21.06 -4.45
CA HIS A 149 -0.04 -20.49 -3.19
C HIS A 149 -1.38 -19.76 -3.41
N GLU A 150 -2.24 -19.78 -2.39
CA GLU A 150 -3.55 -19.10 -2.42
C GLU A 150 -3.41 -17.58 -2.62
N ASP A 151 -2.39 -16.96 -2.02
CA ASP A 151 -2.12 -15.53 -2.07
C ASP A 151 -0.63 -15.20 -2.03
N ILE A 152 -0.32 -13.90 -2.10
CA ILE A 152 1.04 -13.36 -2.11
C ILE A 152 1.75 -13.35 -0.74
N GLY A 153 1.14 -13.86 0.32
CA GLY A 153 1.68 -13.73 1.69
C GLY A 153 3.07 -14.31 1.85
N ALA A 154 3.29 -15.54 1.37
CA ALA A 154 4.61 -16.19 1.41
C ALA A 154 5.65 -15.42 0.58
N ALA A 155 5.26 -14.94 -0.60
CA ALA A 155 6.13 -14.14 -1.46
C ALA A 155 6.52 -12.81 -0.80
N LEU A 156 5.58 -12.14 -0.10
CA LEU A 156 5.87 -10.93 0.66
C LEU A 156 6.83 -11.18 1.82
N ILE A 157 6.66 -12.27 2.57
CA ILE A 157 7.59 -12.65 3.64
C ILE A 157 9.00 -12.83 3.07
N SER A 158 9.13 -13.61 2.00
CA SER A 158 10.41 -13.84 1.32
C SER A 158 11.01 -12.53 0.78
N PHE A 159 10.22 -11.68 0.14
CA PHE A 159 10.67 -10.37 -0.37
C PHE A 159 11.24 -9.50 0.74
N VAL A 160 10.52 -9.35 1.86
CA VAL A 160 10.95 -8.55 3.00
C VAL A 160 12.23 -9.11 3.63
N GLN A 161 12.29 -10.42 3.85
CA GLN A 161 13.47 -11.07 4.42
C GLN A 161 14.71 -10.85 3.55
N ARG A 162 14.61 -11.06 2.23
CA ARG A 162 15.71 -10.85 1.30
C ARG A 162 16.11 -9.37 1.22
N ALA A 163 15.16 -8.45 1.17
CA ALA A 163 15.44 -7.01 1.14
C ALA A 163 16.19 -6.54 2.39
N LEU A 164 15.78 -7.01 3.58
CA LEU A 164 16.41 -6.63 4.86
C LEU A 164 17.72 -7.40 5.16
N SER A 165 18.07 -8.41 4.37
CA SER A 165 19.36 -9.13 4.43
C SER A 165 20.41 -8.61 3.45
N LEU A 166 20.07 -7.59 2.66
CA LEU A 166 21.02 -6.93 1.77
C LEU A 166 22.08 -6.16 2.57
N ASP A 167 23.23 -5.87 1.93
CA ASP A 167 24.30 -5.11 2.57
C ASP A 167 23.84 -3.73 3.03
N VAL A 168 24.19 -3.39 4.26
CA VAL A 168 23.90 -2.08 4.87
C VAL A 168 25.16 -1.41 5.43
N SER A 169 26.33 -1.98 5.16
CA SER A 169 27.62 -1.52 5.71
C SER A 169 27.94 -0.04 5.43
N PRO A 170 27.55 0.57 4.28
CA PRO A 170 27.75 1.98 4.04
C PRO A 170 26.98 2.92 5.01
N PHE A 171 25.91 2.41 5.62
CA PHE A 171 25.08 3.16 6.58
C PHE A 171 25.28 2.68 8.03
N TYR A 172 25.60 1.40 8.19
CA TYR A 172 25.84 0.74 9.47
C TYR A 172 27.16 -0.06 9.40
N PRO A 173 28.27 0.51 9.89
CA PRO A 173 29.61 -0.12 9.77
C PRO A 173 29.70 -1.54 10.34
N SER A 174 28.81 -1.90 11.28
CA SER A 174 28.69 -3.29 11.77
C SER A 174 28.20 -4.30 10.73
N GLY A 175 27.73 -3.84 9.56
CA GLY A 175 27.07 -4.67 8.56
C GLY A 175 25.70 -5.20 8.99
N THR A 176 25.21 -4.82 10.17
CA THR A 176 23.95 -5.31 10.73
C THR A 176 22.90 -4.20 10.81
N LEU A 177 21.74 -4.44 10.22
CA LEU A 177 20.62 -3.49 10.28
C LEU A 177 19.98 -3.50 11.69
N PRO A 178 20.03 -2.39 12.46
CA PRO A 178 19.44 -2.33 13.78
C PRO A 178 17.95 -2.67 13.80
N ALA A 179 17.48 -3.27 14.90
CA ALA A 179 16.07 -3.64 15.04
C ALA A 179 15.12 -2.43 14.94
N LYS A 180 15.57 -1.25 15.37
CA LYS A 180 14.81 0.01 15.33
C LYS A 180 15.17 0.90 14.14
N ALA A 181 15.91 0.43 13.14
CA ALA A 181 16.23 1.22 11.95
C ALA A 181 14.95 1.65 11.23
N GLY A 182 14.84 2.96 10.91
CA GLY A 182 13.62 3.52 10.32
C GLY A 182 13.29 2.93 8.95
N VAL A 183 14.28 2.48 8.19
CA VAL A 183 14.08 1.80 6.90
C VAL A 183 13.22 0.52 7.02
N ARG A 184 13.25 -0.19 8.16
CA ARG A 184 12.40 -1.37 8.39
C ARG A 184 10.91 -1.03 8.27
N PHE A 185 10.55 0.20 8.56
CA PHE A 185 9.17 0.65 8.40
C PHE A 185 8.66 0.56 6.97
N PHE A 186 9.53 0.64 5.97
CA PHE A 186 9.16 0.46 4.56
C PHE A 186 8.92 -1.01 4.18
N PHE A 187 9.38 -1.95 4.99
CA PHE A 187 9.31 -3.40 4.77
C PHE A 187 8.49 -4.13 5.85
N PRO A 188 7.19 -3.80 6.03
CA PRO A 188 6.35 -4.54 6.96
C PRO A 188 6.15 -5.98 6.49
N SER A 189 6.15 -6.96 7.42
CA SER A 189 6.04 -8.37 7.10
C SER A 189 4.71 -8.99 7.56
N PRO A 190 4.08 -9.86 6.73
CA PRO A 190 2.96 -10.70 7.18
C PRO A 190 3.35 -11.62 8.35
N ALA A 191 4.61 -12.07 8.41
CA ALA A 191 5.12 -12.91 9.50
C ALA A 191 5.07 -12.19 10.86
N GLU A 192 5.15 -10.86 10.87
CA GLU A 192 4.99 -10.01 12.05
C GLU A 192 3.53 -9.61 12.33
N GLY A 193 2.59 -10.18 11.58
CA GLY A 193 1.16 -9.88 11.70
C GLY A 193 0.73 -8.54 11.10
N SER A 194 1.65 -7.79 10.45
CA SER A 194 1.32 -6.52 9.81
C SER A 194 0.32 -6.72 8.66
N ALA A 195 -0.65 -5.80 8.51
CA ALA A 195 -1.54 -5.78 7.34
C ALA A 195 -0.78 -5.47 6.02
N CYS A 196 0.48 -5.10 6.08
CA CYS A 196 1.35 -4.79 4.93
C CYS A 196 0.72 -3.82 3.92
N LYS A 197 -0.09 -2.86 4.39
CA LYS A 197 -0.88 -1.94 3.55
C LYS A 197 -0.06 -1.34 2.41
N ARG A 198 1.15 -0.88 2.68
CA ARG A 198 1.99 -0.17 1.70
C ARG A 198 2.56 -1.10 0.64
N LEU A 199 3.01 -2.29 1.01
CA LEU A 199 3.48 -3.30 0.05
C LEU A 199 2.30 -3.86 -0.77
N ASN A 200 1.15 -4.12 -0.15
CA ASN A 200 -0.05 -4.52 -0.87
C ASN A 200 -0.54 -3.42 -1.83
N LEU A 201 -0.41 -2.14 -1.44
CA LEU A 201 -0.73 -1.00 -2.30
C LEU A 201 0.20 -0.93 -3.52
N PHE A 202 1.50 -1.10 -3.30
CA PHE A 202 2.49 -1.18 -4.38
C PHE A 202 2.18 -2.34 -5.34
N LEU A 203 1.96 -3.54 -4.80
CA LEU A 203 1.63 -4.71 -5.62
C LEU A 203 0.33 -4.52 -6.39
N ARG A 204 -0.70 -3.94 -5.78
CA ARG A 204 -1.92 -3.58 -6.50
C ARG A 204 -1.61 -2.70 -7.71
N TRP A 205 -0.84 -1.62 -7.52
CA TRP A 205 -0.47 -0.70 -8.61
C TRP A 205 0.31 -1.38 -9.72
N MET A 206 1.21 -2.30 -9.38
CA MET A 206 2.07 -2.98 -10.36
C MET A 206 1.34 -4.09 -11.12
N VAL A 207 0.39 -4.79 -10.48
CA VAL A 207 -0.21 -6.04 -10.98
C VAL A 207 -1.56 -5.81 -11.65
N ARG A 208 -2.48 -5.01 -11.03
CA ARG A 208 -3.82 -4.79 -11.57
C ARG A 208 -3.79 -3.98 -12.86
N ARG A 209 -4.70 -4.33 -13.77
CA ARG A 209 -4.81 -3.74 -15.11
C ARG A 209 -6.26 -3.65 -15.56
N GLY A 210 -6.51 -2.88 -16.62
CA GLY A 210 -7.80 -2.83 -17.30
C GLY A 210 -8.71 -1.66 -16.93
N ASP A 211 -8.49 -0.98 -15.79
CA ASP A 211 -9.31 0.18 -15.38
C ASP A 211 -8.62 1.55 -15.63
N GLY A 212 -7.38 1.56 -16.11
CA GLY A 212 -6.61 2.77 -16.36
C GLY A 212 -6.15 3.51 -15.10
N ILE A 213 -6.35 2.91 -13.92
CA ILE A 213 -5.92 3.42 -12.62
C ILE A 213 -4.57 2.85 -12.25
N ASP A 214 -4.48 1.53 -12.13
CA ASP A 214 -3.25 0.82 -11.82
C ASP A 214 -2.43 0.56 -13.10
N PHE A 215 -1.14 0.27 -12.97
CA PHE A 215 -0.23 0.18 -14.12
C PHE A 215 -0.26 -1.17 -14.84
N GLY A 216 -0.47 -2.26 -14.11
CA GLY A 216 -0.50 -3.62 -14.66
C GLY A 216 0.80 -4.04 -15.36
N ILE A 217 1.93 -3.54 -14.88
CA ILE A 217 3.24 -3.81 -15.49
C ILE A 217 3.89 -5.09 -15.00
N TRP A 218 3.42 -5.70 -13.92
CA TRP A 218 3.85 -7.00 -13.43
C TRP A 218 2.90 -8.10 -13.91
N THR A 219 3.23 -8.74 -15.01
CA THR A 219 2.33 -9.67 -15.71
C THR A 219 2.37 -11.10 -15.17
N GLU A 220 3.45 -11.49 -14.49
CA GLU A 220 3.65 -12.84 -13.96
C GLU A 220 2.93 -13.07 -12.61
N VAL A 221 2.47 -12.00 -11.96
CA VAL A 221 1.67 -12.10 -10.74
C VAL A 221 0.20 -11.95 -11.10
N SER A 222 -0.63 -12.91 -10.69
CA SER A 222 -2.08 -12.86 -10.92
C SER A 222 -2.75 -11.85 -9.98
N PRO A 223 -3.64 -10.97 -10.47
CA PRO A 223 -4.46 -10.11 -9.61
C PRO A 223 -5.30 -10.89 -8.59
N ALA A 224 -5.72 -12.12 -8.92
CA ALA A 224 -6.45 -13.01 -8.03
C ALA A 224 -5.70 -13.36 -6.73
N LYS A 225 -4.37 -13.22 -6.73
CA LYS A 225 -3.49 -13.52 -5.58
C LYS A 225 -3.26 -12.34 -4.66
N LEU A 226 -3.62 -11.13 -5.10
CA LEU A 226 -3.40 -9.90 -4.33
C LEU A 226 -4.22 -9.88 -3.04
N ILE A 227 -3.69 -9.17 -2.05
CA ILE A 227 -4.34 -8.91 -0.76
C ILE A 227 -4.72 -7.43 -0.67
N LEU A 228 -5.92 -7.17 -0.17
CA LEU A 228 -6.46 -5.81 -0.01
C LEU A 228 -5.51 -4.92 0.81
N PRO A 229 -5.10 -3.75 0.30
CA PRO A 229 -4.33 -2.76 1.06
C PRO A 229 -5.14 -2.22 2.24
N LEU A 230 -5.04 -2.85 3.39
CA LEU A 230 -5.87 -2.56 4.55
C LEU A 230 -5.21 -1.54 5.48
N ASP A 231 -5.81 -0.34 5.57
CA ASP A 231 -5.51 0.63 6.62
C ASP A 231 -6.68 0.79 7.62
N THR A 232 -6.51 1.70 8.58
CA THR A 232 -7.53 1.95 9.61
C THR A 232 -8.85 2.47 9.04
N HIS A 233 -8.82 3.22 7.93
CA HIS A 233 -10.02 3.75 7.28
C HIS A 233 -10.76 2.64 6.53
N VAL A 234 -10.05 1.89 5.70
CA VAL A 234 -10.59 0.74 4.98
C VAL A 234 -11.09 -0.32 5.98
N ALA A 235 -10.33 -0.60 7.06
CA ALA A 235 -10.75 -1.53 8.10
C ALA A 235 -12.09 -1.14 8.75
N ARG A 236 -12.32 0.16 8.98
CA ARG A 236 -13.59 0.66 9.49
C ARG A 236 -14.74 0.45 8.49
N ILE A 237 -14.49 0.69 7.20
CA ILE A 237 -15.48 0.55 6.15
C ILE A 237 -15.85 -0.93 5.97
N VAL A 238 -14.88 -1.82 5.83
CA VAL A 238 -15.14 -3.25 5.61
C VAL A 238 -15.86 -3.90 6.80
N ARG A 239 -15.63 -3.41 8.03
CA ARG A 239 -16.43 -3.82 9.19
C ARG A 239 -17.88 -3.34 9.09
N ARG A 240 -18.09 -2.09 8.69
CA ARG A 240 -19.44 -1.54 8.49
C ARG A 240 -20.20 -2.27 7.38
N LEU A 241 -19.49 -2.75 6.37
CA LEU A 241 -20.05 -3.57 5.28
C LEU A 241 -20.29 -5.03 5.69
N GLY A 242 -19.92 -5.43 6.91
CA GLY A 242 -20.06 -6.81 7.38
C GLY A 242 -19.05 -7.79 6.75
N LEU A 243 -18.00 -7.28 6.08
CA LEU A 243 -16.94 -8.11 5.49
C LEU A 243 -15.99 -8.71 6.53
N THR A 244 -16.01 -8.25 7.77
CA THR A 244 -15.26 -8.84 8.88
C THR A 244 -15.86 -8.40 10.22
N LYS A 245 -15.67 -9.22 11.25
CA LYS A 245 -15.94 -8.89 12.65
C LYS A 245 -14.67 -8.55 13.44
N ARG A 246 -13.48 -8.65 12.82
CA ARG A 246 -12.20 -8.37 13.47
C ARG A 246 -12.06 -6.89 13.79
N ASN A 247 -11.40 -6.58 14.92
CA ASN A 247 -11.20 -5.20 15.37
C ASN A 247 -9.82 -4.66 15.02
N GLN A 248 -8.81 -5.51 14.81
CA GLN A 248 -7.45 -5.10 14.50
C GLN A 248 -7.17 -5.18 12.99
N ALA A 249 -6.71 -4.06 12.42
CA ALA A 249 -6.23 -4.00 11.04
C ALA A 249 -4.85 -4.69 10.94
N ASN A 250 -4.85 -5.99 10.77
CA ASN A 250 -3.68 -6.86 10.67
C ASN A 250 -3.78 -7.80 9.47
N TRP A 251 -2.77 -8.65 9.26
CA TRP A 251 -2.74 -9.59 8.13
C TRP A 251 -3.96 -10.49 8.10
N ARG A 252 -4.39 -11.01 9.26
CA ARG A 252 -5.56 -11.89 9.36
C ARG A 252 -6.85 -11.20 8.92
N MET A 253 -7.01 -9.90 9.22
CA MET A 253 -8.16 -9.13 8.72
C MET A 253 -8.05 -8.90 7.21
N ALA A 254 -6.88 -8.55 6.69
CA ALA A 254 -6.68 -8.29 5.27
C ALA A 254 -6.99 -9.54 4.44
N THR A 255 -6.47 -10.71 4.83
CA THR A 255 -6.74 -11.99 4.14
C THR A 255 -8.20 -12.43 4.25
N GLU A 256 -8.84 -12.29 5.43
CA GLU A 256 -10.27 -12.61 5.60
C GLU A 256 -11.15 -11.75 4.68
N VAL A 257 -10.91 -10.44 4.66
CA VAL A 257 -11.68 -9.51 3.82
C VAL A 257 -11.45 -9.83 2.34
N THR A 258 -10.20 -10.04 1.94
CA THR A 258 -9.86 -10.38 0.54
C THR A 258 -10.55 -11.68 0.10
N ARG A 259 -10.58 -12.71 0.94
CA ARG A 259 -11.28 -13.98 0.64
C ARG A 259 -12.78 -13.76 0.41
N ARG A 260 -13.41 -12.87 1.19
CA ARG A 260 -14.83 -12.52 0.98
C ARG A 260 -15.05 -11.72 -0.30
N LEU A 261 -14.13 -10.81 -0.64
CA LEU A 261 -14.17 -10.07 -1.91
C LEU A 261 -13.94 -10.99 -3.11
N ARG A 262 -13.06 -11.99 -2.99
CA ARG A 262 -12.83 -13.04 -4.02
C ARG A 262 -14.12 -13.82 -4.34
N ALA A 263 -15.04 -13.95 -3.40
CA ALA A 263 -16.34 -14.54 -3.66
C ALA A 263 -17.25 -13.67 -4.57
N PHE A 264 -16.94 -12.39 -4.73
CA PHE A 264 -17.63 -11.47 -5.65
C PHE A 264 -16.89 -11.31 -6.97
N ASP A 265 -15.57 -11.33 -6.93
CA ASP A 265 -14.70 -11.32 -8.10
C ASP A 265 -13.47 -12.21 -7.82
N PRO A 266 -13.47 -13.44 -8.35
CA PRO A 266 -12.38 -14.39 -8.12
C PRO A 266 -11.08 -13.99 -8.83
N ASP A 267 -11.16 -13.28 -9.94
CA ASP A 267 -10.00 -12.90 -10.76
C ASP A 267 -9.33 -11.61 -10.29
N ASP A 268 -10.09 -10.70 -9.65
CA ASP A 268 -9.59 -9.43 -9.13
C ASP A 268 -10.27 -9.02 -7.81
N PRO A 269 -9.99 -9.71 -6.70
CA PRO A 269 -10.64 -9.45 -5.42
C PRO A 269 -10.35 -8.06 -4.86
N VAL A 270 -9.27 -7.41 -5.30
CA VAL A 270 -8.85 -6.10 -4.79
C VAL A 270 -9.29 -4.92 -5.66
N LYS A 271 -10.08 -5.15 -6.73
CA LYS A 271 -10.59 -4.08 -7.59
C LYS A 271 -11.36 -3.01 -6.81
N TYR A 272 -12.00 -3.38 -5.72
CA TYR A 272 -12.81 -2.49 -4.88
C TYR A 272 -11.99 -1.56 -3.98
N ASP A 273 -10.68 -1.78 -3.83
CA ASP A 273 -9.83 -1.04 -2.88
C ASP A 273 -9.85 0.47 -3.14
N PHE A 274 -9.70 0.88 -4.39
CA PHE A 274 -9.68 2.31 -4.74
C PHE A 274 -11.02 2.99 -4.36
N ALA A 275 -12.14 2.35 -4.61
CA ALA A 275 -13.47 2.85 -4.28
C ALA A 275 -13.69 2.90 -2.76
N LEU A 276 -13.32 1.84 -2.03
CA LEU A 276 -13.40 1.80 -0.57
C LEU A 276 -12.54 2.88 0.08
N CYS A 277 -11.33 3.09 -0.43
CA CYS A 277 -10.45 4.15 0.04
C CYS A 277 -11.08 5.55 -0.15
N ARG A 278 -11.76 5.78 -1.29
CA ARG A 278 -12.45 7.04 -1.59
C ARG A 278 -13.59 7.34 -0.62
N LEU A 279 -14.43 6.37 -0.29
CA LEU A 279 -15.45 6.53 0.74
C LEU A 279 -14.85 7.04 2.07
N GLY A 280 -13.67 6.51 2.43
CA GLY A 280 -12.96 6.94 3.63
C GLY A 280 -12.43 8.36 3.55
N ILE A 281 -11.86 8.75 2.42
CA ILE A 281 -11.27 10.08 2.19
C ILE A 281 -12.36 11.16 2.11
N LEU A 282 -13.43 10.89 1.37
CA LEU A 282 -14.54 11.83 1.17
C LEU A 282 -15.46 11.91 2.39
N LYS A 283 -15.31 11.01 3.37
CA LYS A 283 -16.18 10.88 4.56
C LYS A 283 -17.65 10.70 4.16
N GLU A 284 -17.92 10.18 2.98
CA GLU A 284 -19.27 9.91 2.54
C GLU A 284 -19.92 8.81 3.39
N PRO A 285 -21.22 8.91 3.67
CA PRO A 285 -21.94 7.82 4.29
C PRO A 285 -21.91 6.59 3.38
N ILE A 286 -21.76 5.42 3.99
CA ILE A 286 -21.95 4.18 3.23
C ILE A 286 -23.43 4.13 2.86
N PRO A 287 -23.76 4.02 1.56
CA PRO A 287 -25.16 3.91 1.13
C PRO A 287 -25.86 2.78 1.88
N ASP A 288 -27.16 2.95 2.18
CA ASP A 288 -27.96 1.94 2.89
C ASP A 288 -28.20 0.70 2.06
#